data_33dc6b966cb038a128c289fff4a1e9a9
#
_entry.id   33dc6b966cb038a128c289fff4a1e9a9
#
_cell.length_a   1.000
_cell.length_b   1.000
_cell.length_c   1.000
_cell.angle_alpha   90.00
_cell.angle_beta   90.00
_cell.angle_gamma   90.00
#
_symmetry.space_group_name_H-M   'P 1'
#
loop_
_entity.id
_entity.type
_entity.pdbx_description
1 polymer ?
#
loop_
_entity_poly.entity_id
_entity_poly.type
_entity_poly.pdbx_seq_one_letter_code
_entity_poly.pdbx_strand_id
1 'polypeptide(L)'
;MNRRMTALAAGLCAALAVPAQAAPEMSLARFECGTPQAPTPVNQRFSDTYAYGDLKLQFVYSCYLVKHGDDYLLWDTGHAMTAPNVAPKVSLVDLLAKINLKPDQIKYVGISHFHADHTGQAASFPKSTLLIGQGDWDVLTSAKPPGNANPAPFASWIKGDGKVEPVPQDKDVFGDGSVIMLYTPGHTPGHHSLLVKLPQMGPVFISGDLMHFHENYDTNGVPSFNTDRAQTLASLDRAKKIVAANKATVVIQHDARDVDKLPAFPAAAK
;
A
#
# COMPACT_ATOMS: atom_id res chain seq x y z
N MET A 1 -32.84 44.71 61.62
CA MET A 1 -32.71 44.58 60.17
C MET A 1 -31.30 44.11 59.86
N ASN A 2 -31.06 42.78 59.76
CA ASN A 2 -29.74 42.20 59.48
C ASN A 2 -29.68 41.82 58.00
N ARG A 3 -28.84 42.54 57.24
CA ARG A 3 -28.45 42.18 55.85
C ARG A 3 -27.33 41.14 55.90
N ARG A 4 -27.60 39.93 55.45
CA ARG A 4 -26.56 38.91 55.19
C ARG A 4 -25.95 39.17 53.78
N MET A 5 -24.65 39.44 53.74
CA MET A 5 -23.85 39.49 52.50
C MET A 5 -23.44 38.05 52.16
N THR A 6 -23.92 37.56 51.01
CA THR A 6 -23.50 36.29 50.41
C THR A 6 -22.28 36.57 49.52
N ALA A 7 -21.12 36.01 49.85
CA ALA A 7 -19.93 36.08 49.04
C ALA A 7 -20.01 34.96 47.96
N LEU A 8 -20.00 35.33 46.70
CA LEU A 8 -19.84 34.42 45.57
C LEU A 8 -18.35 34.09 45.41
N ALA A 9 -17.94 32.85 45.62
CA ALA A 9 -16.63 32.36 45.30
C ALA A 9 -16.58 32.00 43.81
N ALA A 10 -15.86 32.75 43.01
CA ALA A 10 -15.56 32.45 41.63
C ALA A 10 -14.42 31.39 41.57
N GLY A 11 -14.75 30.16 41.23
CA GLY A 11 -13.80 29.09 41.00
C GLY A 11 -13.06 29.32 39.67
N LEU A 12 -11.77 29.55 39.72
CA LEU A 12 -10.89 29.64 38.53
C LEU A 12 -10.57 28.23 38.05
N CYS A 13 -11.24 27.75 36.98
CA CYS A 13 -10.85 26.51 36.28
C CYS A 13 -9.57 26.79 35.46
N ALA A 14 -8.40 26.43 36.00
CA ALA A 14 -7.17 26.40 35.22
C ALA A 14 -7.25 25.22 34.21
N ALA A 15 -7.48 25.52 32.93
CA ALA A 15 -7.33 24.57 31.85
C ALA A 15 -5.84 24.23 31.69
N LEU A 16 -5.46 23.00 32.04
CA LEU A 16 -4.13 22.47 31.75
C LEU A 16 -4.02 22.30 30.23
N ALA A 17 -3.24 23.17 29.59
CA ALA A 17 -2.87 23.02 28.20
C ALA A 17 -1.96 21.77 28.08
N VAL A 18 -2.48 20.68 27.51
CA VAL A 18 -1.65 19.54 27.10
C VAL A 18 -0.76 20.02 25.94
N PRO A 19 0.58 19.91 26.04
CA PRO A 19 1.44 20.29 24.93
C PRO A 19 1.06 19.48 23.69
N ALA A 20 0.80 20.16 22.57
CA ALA A 20 0.61 19.51 21.29
C ALA A 20 1.87 18.73 20.94
N GLN A 21 1.77 17.42 20.85
CA GLN A 21 2.88 16.57 20.39
C GLN A 21 3.20 16.93 18.94
N ALA A 22 4.47 17.17 18.63
CA ALA A 22 4.87 17.42 17.24
C ALA A 22 4.46 16.24 16.35
N ALA A 23 3.94 16.55 15.16
CA ALA A 23 3.59 15.51 14.20
C ALA A 23 4.84 14.66 13.87
N PRO A 24 4.68 13.34 13.70
CA PRO A 24 5.81 12.46 13.40
C PRO A 24 6.47 12.84 12.07
N GLU A 25 7.77 12.64 11.97
CA GLU A 25 8.47 12.78 10.69
C GLU A 25 7.93 11.73 9.71
N MET A 26 7.46 12.19 8.56
CA MET A 26 6.88 11.32 7.52
C MET A 26 7.72 11.37 6.26
N SER A 27 7.94 10.20 5.65
CA SER A 27 8.49 10.13 4.29
C SER A 27 8.01 8.89 3.54
N LEU A 28 8.05 8.97 2.21
CA LEU A 28 7.68 7.90 1.29
C LEU A 28 8.79 7.73 0.26
N ALA A 29 9.45 6.57 0.26
CA ALA A 29 10.43 6.18 -0.74
C ALA A 29 9.85 5.09 -1.65
N ARG A 30 10.11 5.19 -2.97
CA ARG A 30 9.83 4.14 -3.95
C ARG A 30 11.09 3.32 -4.19
N PHE A 31 10.96 2.01 -4.12
CA PHE A 31 11.98 1.06 -4.55
C PHE A 31 11.63 0.52 -5.93
N GLU A 32 12.63 0.38 -6.80
CA GLU A 32 12.50 -0.45 -7.98
C GLU A 32 12.55 -1.92 -7.54
N CYS A 33 11.49 -2.68 -7.84
CA CYS A 33 11.35 -4.09 -7.50
C CYS A 33 11.41 -5.01 -8.72
N GLY A 34 11.98 -4.50 -9.81
CA GLY A 34 12.18 -5.19 -11.07
C GLY A 34 11.34 -4.63 -12.21
N THR A 35 11.74 -4.99 -13.43
CA THR A 35 11.07 -4.57 -14.67
C THR A 35 10.97 -5.79 -15.61
N PRO A 36 9.83 -6.07 -16.24
CA PRO A 36 9.71 -7.07 -17.28
C PRO A 36 10.66 -6.76 -18.43
N GLN A 37 11.23 -7.78 -19.06
CA GLN A 37 12.25 -7.60 -20.08
C GLN A 37 11.70 -7.22 -21.46
N ALA A 38 10.36 -7.24 -21.62
CA ALA A 38 9.70 -6.83 -22.85
C ALA A 38 8.39 -6.10 -22.53
N PRO A 39 7.97 -5.16 -23.40
CA PRO A 39 6.67 -4.53 -23.30
C PRO A 39 5.53 -5.55 -23.36
N THR A 40 4.52 -5.36 -22.52
CA THR A 40 3.36 -6.23 -22.39
C THR A 40 2.24 -5.75 -23.31
N PRO A 41 1.69 -6.60 -24.20
CA PRO A 41 0.42 -6.31 -24.89
C PRO A 41 -0.73 -6.26 -23.89
N VAL A 42 -1.45 -5.13 -23.83
CA VAL A 42 -2.41 -4.90 -22.72
C VAL A 42 -3.87 -5.13 -23.12
N ASN A 43 -4.19 -5.20 -24.43
CA ASN A 43 -5.57 -5.19 -24.89
C ASN A 43 -6.42 -6.38 -24.37
N GLN A 44 -5.93 -7.62 -24.52
CA GLN A 44 -6.73 -8.80 -24.15
C GLN A 44 -6.71 -9.09 -22.66
N ARG A 45 -5.53 -8.94 -22.04
CA ARG A 45 -5.34 -9.33 -20.65
C ARG A 45 -5.83 -8.28 -19.68
N PHE A 46 -5.64 -6.98 -20.02
CA PHE A 46 -5.92 -5.87 -19.12
C PHE A 46 -7.16 -5.06 -19.51
N SER A 47 -7.99 -5.60 -20.41
CA SER A 47 -9.26 -4.99 -20.79
C SER A 47 -10.28 -6.09 -21.10
N ASP A 48 -11.33 -6.17 -20.31
CA ASP A 48 -12.49 -7.04 -20.55
C ASP A 48 -13.35 -6.60 -21.73
N THR A 49 -13.10 -5.39 -22.24
CA THR A 49 -13.80 -4.78 -23.39
C THR A 49 -12.90 -4.60 -24.61
N TYR A 50 -11.67 -5.09 -24.56
CA TYR A 50 -10.68 -4.98 -25.64
C TYR A 50 -10.44 -3.52 -26.11
N ALA A 51 -10.40 -2.58 -25.15
CA ALA A 51 -10.41 -1.14 -25.44
C ALA A 51 -9.07 -0.56 -25.88
N TYR A 52 -7.96 -1.33 -25.86
CA TYR A 52 -6.60 -0.79 -25.99
C TYR A 52 -5.89 -1.12 -27.30
N GLY A 53 -6.56 -1.80 -28.24
CA GLY A 53 -6.01 -2.11 -29.56
C GLY A 53 -4.61 -2.77 -29.49
N ASP A 54 -3.64 -2.22 -30.21
CA ASP A 54 -2.27 -2.73 -30.29
C ASP A 54 -1.34 -2.14 -29.21
N LEU A 55 -1.88 -1.50 -28.18
CA LEU A 55 -1.09 -0.87 -27.11
C LEU A 55 -0.22 -1.90 -26.41
N LYS A 56 1.09 -1.57 -26.30
CA LYS A 56 2.07 -2.33 -25.52
C LYS A 56 2.72 -1.38 -24.52
N LEU A 57 2.80 -1.78 -23.26
CA LEU A 57 3.36 -0.97 -22.20
C LEU A 57 4.53 -1.69 -21.53
N GLN A 58 5.57 -0.93 -21.22
CA GLN A 58 6.63 -1.38 -20.35
C GLN A 58 6.17 -1.23 -18.90
N PHE A 59 5.85 -2.34 -18.26
CA PHE A 59 5.53 -2.33 -16.84
C PHE A 59 6.77 -2.18 -15.98
N VAL A 60 6.58 -1.70 -14.77
CA VAL A 60 7.56 -1.66 -13.70
C VAL A 60 6.96 -2.31 -12.46
N TYR A 61 7.81 -2.84 -11.58
CA TYR A 61 7.39 -3.32 -10.29
C TYR A 61 7.96 -2.42 -9.21
N SER A 62 7.10 -1.88 -8.37
CA SER A 62 7.47 -0.92 -7.34
C SER A 62 7.08 -1.43 -5.97
N CYS A 63 7.95 -1.19 -4.98
CA CYS A 63 7.65 -1.36 -3.57
C CYS A 63 7.86 -0.01 -2.90
N TYR A 64 7.27 0.19 -1.73
CA TYR A 64 7.32 1.49 -1.08
C TYR A 64 7.68 1.35 0.39
N LEU A 65 8.52 2.27 0.87
CA LEU A 65 8.85 2.38 2.29
C LEU A 65 8.26 3.68 2.83
N VAL A 66 7.35 3.56 3.78
CA VAL A 66 6.81 4.68 4.55
C VAL A 66 7.54 4.74 5.88
N LYS A 67 8.16 5.88 6.19
CA LYS A 67 8.63 6.23 7.55
C LYS A 67 7.55 7.02 8.26
N HIS A 68 7.30 6.69 9.52
CA HIS A 68 6.38 7.39 10.41
C HIS A 68 7.03 7.50 11.80
N GLY A 69 7.66 8.61 12.10
CA GLY A 69 8.50 8.74 13.28
C GLY A 69 9.63 7.71 13.25
N ASP A 70 9.67 6.83 14.24
CA ASP A 70 10.65 5.74 14.34
C ASP A 70 10.15 4.42 13.73
N ASP A 71 8.88 4.37 13.32
CA ASP A 71 8.26 3.18 12.74
C ASP A 71 8.37 3.17 11.20
N TYR A 72 8.39 1.97 10.62
CA TYR A 72 8.42 1.76 9.18
C TYR A 72 7.34 0.79 8.72
N LEU A 73 6.66 1.14 7.62
CA LEU A 73 5.81 0.25 6.83
C LEU A 73 6.50 -0.01 5.48
N LEU A 74 6.79 -1.27 5.18
CA LEU A 74 7.13 -1.71 3.83
C LEU A 74 5.84 -2.13 3.13
N TRP A 75 5.48 -1.43 2.04
CA TRP A 75 4.30 -1.71 1.23
C TRP A 75 4.68 -2.47 -0.02
N ASP A 76 4.18 -3.68 -0.14
CA ASP A 76 4.55 -4.73 -1.09
C ASP A 76 6.02 -5.14 -1.02
N THR A 77 6.33 -6.32 -1.51
CA THR A 77 7.65 -6.92 -1.41
C THR A 77 8.21 -7.41 -2.76
N GLY A 78 7.61 -6.95 -3.85
CA GLY A 78 8.09 -7.21 -5.20
C GLY A 78 8.15 -8.69 -5.58
N HIS A 79 8.84 -8.99 -6.66
CA HIS A 79 9.11 -10.34 -7.11
C HIS A 79 10.14 -11.06 -6.23
N ALA A 80 10.04 -12.39 -6.17
CA ALA A 80 11.11 -13.23 -5.68
C ALA A 80 12.39 -13.05 -6.52
N MET A 81 13.57 -13.16 -5.89
CA MET A 81 14.87 -13.05 -6.57
C MET A 81 15.06 -14.09 -7.69
N THR A 82 14.29 -15.17 -7.66
CA THR A 82 14.29 -16.23 -8.66
C THR A 82 13.27 -16.02 -9.78
N ALA A 83 12.47 -14.95 -9.75
CA ALA A 83 11.44 -14.72 -10.76
C ALA A 83 12.07 -14.63 -12.17
N PRO A 84 11.55 -15.36 -13.17
CA PRO A 84 12.07 -15.30 -14.53
C PRO A 84 11.67 -13.99 -15.21
N ASN A 85 12.42 -13.60 -16.26
CA ASN A 85 12.08 -12.47 -17.15
C ASN A 85 11.85 -11.12 -16.46
N VAL A 86 12.43 -10.92 -15.29
CA VAL A 86 12.41 -9.67 -14.52
C VAL A 86 13.83 -9.27 -14.18
N ALA A 87 14.20 -8.03 -14.44
CA ALA A 87 15.49 -7.42 -14.08
C ALA A 87 15.29 -5.93 -13.74
N PRO A 88 16.17 -5.33 -12.92
CA PRO A 88 17.24 -6.03 -12.19
C PRO A 88 16.69 -7.00 -11.14
N LYS A 89 17.52 -7.93 -10.68
CA LYS A 89 17.22 -8.74 -9.49
C LYS A 89 17.52 -7.89 -8.27
N VAL A 90 16.48 -7.36 -7.68
CA VAL A 90 16.60 -6.38 -6.59
C VAL A 90 16.23 -7.04 -5.26
N SER A 91 17.19 -7.08 -4.33
CA SER A 91 16.96 -7.50 -2.94
C SER A 91 16.47 -6.29 -2.13
N LEU A 92 15.30 -6.41 -1.52
CA LEU A 92 14.78 -5.39 -0.61
C LEU A 92 15.68 -5.22 0.63
N VAL A 93 16.30 -6.30 1.10
CA VAL A 93 17.27 -6.25 2.21
C VAL A 93 18.48 -5.38 1.83
N ASP A 94 18.98 -5.54 0.61
CA ASP A 94 20.11 -4.74 0.11
C ASP A 94 19.72 -3.26 -0.12
N LEU A 95 18.50 -3.00 -0.55
CA LEU A 95 17.99 -1.62 -0.65
C LEU A 95 17.88 -0.96 0.73
N LEU A 96 17.31 -1.64 1.70
CA LEU A 96 17.23 -1.16 3.07
C LEU A 96 18.63 -0.89 3.66
N ALA A 97 19.60 -1.76 3.38
CA ALA A 97 20.98 -1.57 3.84
C ALA A 97 21.62 -0.26 3.31
N LYS A 98 21.25 0.20 2.10
CA LYS A 98 21.74 1.49 1.54
C LYS A 98 21.32 2.71 2.36
N ILE A 99 20.28 2.59 3.17
CA ILE A 99 19.80 3.64 4.10
C ILE A 99 20.01 3.25 5.56
N ASN A 100 20.91 2.29 5.83
CA ASN A 100 21.25 1.79 7.16
C ASN A 100 20.04 1.20 7.93
N LEU A 101 19.06 0.65 7.23
CA LEU A 101 17.88 0.02 7.81
C LEU A 101 17.99 -1.51 7.67
N LYS A 102 17.63 -2.22 8.74
CA LYS A 102 17.62 -3.70 8.77
C LYS A 102 16.19 -4.22 8.66
N PRO A 103 15.97 -5.45 8.15
CA PRO A 103 14.64 -6.07 8.10
C PRO A 103 13.90 -6.07 9.43
N ASP A 104 14.60 -6.29 10.53
CA ASP A 104 14.04 -6.34 11.89
C ASP A 104 13.50 -4.99 12.39
N GLN A 105 13.83 -3.89 11.72
CA GLN A 105 13.35 -2.55 12.04
C GLN A 105 12.05 -2.20 11.27
N ILE A 106 11.65 -3.05 10.34
CA ILE A 106 10.38 -2.90 9.63
C ILE A 106 9.26 -3.40 10.57
N LYS A 107 8.48 -2.46 11.08
CA LYS A 107 7.38 -2.75 12.01
C LYS A 107 6.23 -3.46 11.31
N TYR A 108 5.87 -2.98 10.12
CA TYR A 108 4.79 -3.52 9.31
C TYR A 108 5.27 -3.90 7.91
N VAL A 109 4.85 -5.07 7.44
CA VAL A 109 4.81 -5.40 6.02
C VAL A 109 3.35 -5.37 5.59
N GLY A 110 3.00 -4.38 4.77
CA GLY A 110 1.68 -4.26 4.17
C GLY A 110 1.69 -4.86 2.78
N ILE A 111 0.73 -5.70 2.47
CA ILE A 111 0.58 -6.34 1.17
C ILE A 111 -0.72 -5.86 0.52
N SER A 112 -0.58 -5.29 -0.68
CA SER A 112 -1.74 -4.83 -1.45
C SER A 112 -2.65 -6.00 -1.82
N HIS A 113 -2.06 -7.11 -2.28
CA HIS A 113 -2.76 -8.35 -2.61
C HIS A 113 -1.77 -9.52 -2.79
N PHE A 114 -2.28 -10.76 -2.96
CA PHE A 114 -1.48 -11.99 -2.90
C PHE A 114 -0.66 -12.33 -4.15
N HIS A 115 -0.68 -11.57 -5.25
CA HIS A 115 0.08 -11.94 -6.45
C HIS A 115 1.60 -11.88 -6.25
N ALA A 116 2.31 -12.66 -7.06
CA ALA A 116 3.73 -12.96 -6.83
C ALA A 116 4.67 -11.75 -6.98
N ASP A 117 4.28 -10.74 -7.73
CA ASP A 117 4.99 -9.49 -7.93
C ASP A 117 4.82 -8.46 -6.80
N HIS A 118 3.96 -8.78 -5.83
CA HIS A 118 3.75 -7.99 -4.60
C HIS A 118 4.25 -8.71 -3.35
N THR A 119 4.47 -10.04 -3.41
CA THR A 119 4.67 -10.88 -2.22
C THR A 119 6.01 -11.60 -2.18
N GLY A 120 6.80 -11.54 -3.26
CA GLY A 120 7.91 -12.46 -3.49
C GLY A 120 9.02 -12.45 -2.45
N GLN A 121 9.22 -11.36 -1.73
CA GLN A 121 10.27 -11.24 -0.71
C GLN A 121 9.71 -11.07 0.72
N ALA A 122 8.41 -11.31 0.95
CA ALA A 122 7.79 -11.16 2.28
C ALA A 122 8.52 -12.00 3.36
N ALA A 123 8.96 -13.21 3.02
CA ALA A 123 9.71 -14.08 3.94
C ALA A 123 11.01 -13.47 4.50
N SER A 124 11.53 -12.38 3.91
CA SER A 124 12.71 -11.67 4.42
C SER A 124 12.40 -10.81 5.66
N PHE A 125 11.13 -10.68 6.05
CA PHE A 125 10.65 -9.81 7.13
C PHE A 125 9.84 -10.56 8.20
N PRO A 126 10.32 -11.68 8.74
CA PRO A 126 9.52 -12.58 9.60
C PRO A 126 9.12 -11.95 10.95
N LYS A 127 9.81 -10.87 11.38
CA LYS A 127 9.52 -10.18 12.64
C LYS A 127 8.50 -9.05 12.50
N SER A 128 8.19 -8.66 11.28
CA SER A 128 7.19 -7.62 11.01
C SER A 128 5.78 -8.14 11.29
N THR A 129 4.89 -7.25 11.73
CA THR A 129 3.46 -7.54 11.68
C THR A 129 3.02 -7.49 10.22
N LEU A 130 2.48 -8.58 9.71
CA LEU A 130 1.91 -8.65 8.37
C LEU A 130 0.52 -8.00 8.38
N LEU A 131 0.33 -6.98 7.52
CA LEU A 131 -0.97 -6.38 7.20
C LEU A 131 -1.37 -6.85 5.81
N ILE A 132 -2.45 -7.59 5.70
CA ILE A 132 -2.94 -8.14 4.42
C ILE A 132 -4.47 -8.14 4.44
N GLY A 133 -5.10 -7.90 3.30
CA GLY A 133 -6.57 -7.94 3.21
C GLY A 133 -7.14 -9.28 3.68
N GLN A 134 -8.22 -9.26 4.46
CA GLN A 134 -8.83 -10.47 5.02
C GLN A 134 -9.16 -11.49 3.93
N GLY A 135 -9.78 -11.07 2.82
CA GLY A 135 -10.12 -11.99 1.72
C GLY A 135 -8.91 -12.65 1.09
N ASP A 136 -7.77 -11.96 1.02
CA ASP A 136 -6.53 -12.52 0.48
C ASP A 136 -5.85 -13.45 1.48
N TRP A 137 -5.91 -13.14 2.77
CA TRP A 137 -5.43 -14.02 3.83
C TRP A 137 -6.23 -15.34 3.86
N ASP A 138 -7.55 -15.27 3.73
CA ASP A 138 -8.43 -16.45 3.66
C ASP A 138 -8.10 -17.33 2.46
N VAL A 139 -7.77 -16.72 1.30
CA VAL A 139 -7.32 -17.46 0.10
C VAL A 139 -5.99 -18.16 0.36
N LEU A 140 -4.98 -17.46 0.90
CA LEU A 140 -3.65 -18.00 1.15
C LEU A 140 -3.64 -19.13 2.20
N THR A 141 -4.55 -19.07 3.17
CA THR A 141 -4.66 -20.06 4.26
C THR A 141 -5.69 -21.14 3.99
N SER A 142 -6.37 -21.09 2.84
CA SER A 142 -7.33 -22.13 2.46
C SER A 142 -6.64 -23.49 2.26
N ALA A 143 -7.39 -24.56 2.38
CA ALA A 143 -6.86 -25.92 2.19
C ALA A 143 -6.28 -26.18 0.79
N LYS A 144 -6.75 -25.41 -0.22
CA LYS A 144 -6.29 -25.50 -1.60
C LYS A 144 -6.28 -24.10 -2.24
N PRO A 145 -5.22 -23.32 -2.03
CA PRO A 145 -5.09 -22.02 -2.68
C PRO A 145 -5.11 -22.16 -4.22
N PRO A 146 -5.69 -21.20 -4.94
CA PRO A 146 -5.62 -21.19 -6.41
C PRO A 146 -4.17 -21.01 -6.89
N GLY A 147 -3.87 -21.42 -8.13
CA GLY A 147 -2.50 -21.48 -8.64
C GLY A 147 -1.77 -20.14 -8.77
N ASN A 148 -2.47 -19.01 -8.71
CA ASN A 148 -1.91 -17.65 -8.68
C ASN A 148 -1.70 -17.12 -7.26
N ALA A 149 -2.10 -17.86 -6.22
CA ALA A 149 -1.87 -17.51 -4.81
C ALA A 149 -0.79 -18.44 -4.23
N ASN A 150 0.39 -17.90 -3.94
CA ASN A 150 1.50 -18.66 -3.39
C ASN A 150 1.65 -18.39 -1.88
N PRO A 151 1.33 -19.37 -0.99
CA PRO A 151 1.47 -19.20 0.45
C PRO A 151 2.92 -19.27 0.97
N ALA A 152 3.88 -19.74 0.16
CA ALA A 152 5.26 -19.96 0.62
C ALA A 152 5.96 -18.72 1.21
N PRO A 153 5.84 -17.51 0.64
CA PRO A 153 6.41 -16.30 1.24
C PRO A 153 5.85 -15.96 2.62
N PHE A 154 4.67 -16.48 2.97
CA PHE A 154 3.95 -16.22 4.21
C PHE A 154 4.06 -17.35 5.25
N ALA A 155 4.92 -18.33 5.00
CA ALA A 155 4.97 -19.58 5.80
C ALA A 155 5.17 -19.35 7.31
N SER A 156 5.94 -18.34 7.74
CA SER A 156 6.14 -18.03 9.17
C SER A 156 4.85 -17.54 9.83
N TRP A 157 4.11 -16.66 9.16
CA TRP A 157 2.84 -16.14 9.66
C TRP A 157 1.73 -17.20 9.65
N ILE A 158 1.68 -18.04 8.60
CA ILE A 158 0.71 -19.15 8.51
C ILE A 158 0.94 -20.18 9.61
N LYS A 159 2.21 -20.43 10.00
CA LYS A 159 2.56 -21.33 11.11
C LYS A 159 2.32 -20.72 12.50
N GLY A 160 2.06 -19.42 12.58
CA GLY A 160 1.88 -18.69 13.83
C GLY A 160 3.18 -18.20 14.48
N ASP A 161 4.31 -18.25 13.77
CA ASP A 161 5.60 -17.74 14.27
C ASP A 161 5.69 -16.21 14.18
N GLY A 162 4.89 -15.57 13.31
CA GLY A 162 4.81 -14.13 13.11
C GLY A 162 3.44 -13.57 13.43
N LYS A 163 3.37 -12.26 13.76
CA LYS A 163 2.10 -11.57 13.97
C LYS A 163 1.47 -11.23 12.62
N VAL A 164 0.24 -11.66 12.39
CA VAL A 164 -0.58 -11.26 11.24
C VAL A 164 -1.80 -10.48 11.72
N GLU A 165 -2.17 -9.48 10.96
CA GLU A 165 -3.39 -8.70 11.15
C GLU A 165 -4.13 -8.65 9.82
N PRO A 166 -5.10 -9.56 9.60
CA PRO A 166 -5.98 -9.52 8.44
C PRO A 166 -6.86 -8.27 8.49
N VAL A 167 -6.93 -7.56 7.36
CA VAL A 167 -7.60 -6.25 7.25
C VAL A 167 -8.89 -6.41 6.44
N PRO A 168 -10.08 -6.37 7.06
CA PRO A 168 -11.35 -6.62 6.36
C PRO A 168 -11.93 -5.39 5.68
N GLN A 169 -11.50 -4.19 6.08
CA GLN A 169 -11.99 -2.88 5.62
C GLN A 169 -10.83 -1.90 5.54
N ASP A 170 -11.09 -0.60 5.45
CA ASP A 170 -10.04 0.41 5.57
C ASP A 170 -9.35 0.31 6.92
N LYS A 171 -8.03 0.52 6.91
CA LYS A 171 -7.23 0.54 8.14
C LYS A 171 -6.32 1.75 8.18
N ASP A 172 -6.42 2.53 9.24
CA ASP A 172 -5.41 3.49 9.63
C ASP A 172 -4.23 2.74 10.26
N VAL A 173 -3.09 2.74 9.57
CA VAL A 173 -1.93 1.90 9.94
C VAL A 173 -1.30 2.36 11.25
N PHE A 174 -1.18 3.67 11.46
CA PHE A 174 -0.53 4.26 12.63
C PHE A 174 -1.51 4.90 13.62
N GLY A 175 -2.80 5.01 13.26
CA GLY A 175 -3.86 5.51 14.13
C GLY A 175 -3.99 7.04 14.18
N ASP A 176 -3.32 7.77 13.28
CA ASP A 176 -3.35 9.24 13.20
C ASP A 176 -3.90 9.77 11.87
N GLY A 177 -4.39 8.89 11.00
CA GLY A 177 -4.95 9.23 9.71
C GLY A 177 -3.93 9.57 8.64
N SER A 178 -2.63 9.40 8.88
CA SER A 178 -1.55 9.72 7.95
C SER A 178 -1.33 8.64 6.89
N VAL A 179 -1.54 7.37 7.23
CA VAL A 179 -1.34 6.22 6.34
C VAL A 179 -2.53 5.27 6.43
N ILE A 180 -3.26 5.15 5.33
CA ILE A 180 -4.50 4.37 5.30
C ILE A 180 -4.41 3.30 4.21
N MET A 181 -4.53 2.03 4.61
CA MET A 181 -4.86 0.94 3.70
C MET A 181 -6.33 1.08 3.33
N LEU A 182 -6.62 1.28 2.06
CA LEU A 182 -7.97 1.46 1.53
C LEU A 182 -8.44 0.15 0.91
N TYR A 183 -9.53 -0.41 1.43
CA TYR A 183 -10.15 -1.62 0.88
C TYR A 183 -10.71 -1.36 -0.51
N THR A 184 -10.09 -1.96 -1.52
CA THR A 184 -10.40 -1.79 -2.95
C THR A 184 -10.50 -3.16 -3.64
N PRO A 185 -11.44 -4.03 -3.20
CA PRO A 185 -11.54 -5.40 -3.70
C PRO A 185 -11.95 -5.47 -5.18
N GLY A 186 -11.71 -6.63 -5.78
CA GLY A 186 -12.13 -6.95 -7.14
C GLY A 186 -11.00 -7.53 -7.98
N HIS A 187 -9.79 -6.96 -7.94
CA HIS A 187 -8.62 -7.59 -8.52
C HIS A 187 -8.32 -8.92 -7.79
N THR A 188 -8.23 -8.85 -6.48
CA THR A 188 -8.35 -9.99 -5.57
C THR A 188 -9.43 -9.69 -4.52
N PRO A 189 -9.91 -10.71 -3.76
CA PRO A 189 -10.95 -10.49 -2.74
C PRO A 189 -10.52 -9.57 -1.60
N GLY A 190 -9.23 -9.55 -1.28
CA GLY A 190 -8.66 -8.75 -0.21
C GLY A 190 -7.83 -7.56 -0.66
N HIS A 191 -7.87 -7.17 -1.93
CA HIS A 191 -7.04 -6.11 -2.47
C HIS A 191 -7.21 -4.78 -1.72
N HIS A 192 -6.08 -4.12 -1.44
CA HIS A 192 -6.01 -2.77 -0.86
C HIS A 192 -5.11 -1.86 -1.69
N SER A 193 -5.49 -0.59 -1.77
CA SER A 193 -4.62 0.52 -2.18
C SER A 193 -4.07 1.23 -0.95
N LEU A 194 -3.06 2.10 -1.09
CA LEU A 194 -2.49 2.84 0.03
C LEU A 194 -2.64 4.34 -0.18
N LEU A 195 -3.12 5.07 0.83
CA LEU A 195 -3.12 6.53 0.89
C LEU A 195 -2.11 6.98 1.94
N VAL A 196 -1.11 7.76 1.53
CA VAL A 196 -0.09 8.34 2.42
C VAL A 196 -0.20 9.85 2.38
N LYS A 197 -0.43 10.50 3.51
CA LYS A 197 -0.54 11.97 3.63
C LYS A 197 0.79 12.55 4.07
N LEU A 198 1.58 13.02 3.13
CA LEU A 198 2.90 13.60 3.38
C LEU A 198 2.79 15.10 3.73
N PRO A 199 3.60 15.60 4.67
CA PRO A 199 3.47 16.98 5.14
C PRO A 199 3.84 18.04 4.09
N GLN A 200 4.73 17.74 3.15
CA GLN A 200 5.18 18.69 2.12
C GLN A 200 4.57 18.40 0.75
N MET A 201 4.62 17.14 0.29
CA MET A 201 4.10 16.75 -1.00
C MET A 201 2.56 16.68 -1.03
N GLY A 202 1.94 16.51 0.14
CA GLY A 202 0.52 16.24 0.26
C GLY A 202 0.17 14.76 0.12
N PRO A 203 -1.12 14.43 -0.05
CA PRO A 203 -1.57 13.04 -0.16
C PRO A 203 -1.09 12.36 -1.43
N VAL A 204 -0.61 11.12 -1.30
CA VAL A 204 -0.21 10.22 -2.38
C VAL A 204 -1.09 8.97 -2.31
N PHE A 205 -1.75 8.62 -3.41
CA PHE A 205 -2.53 7.41 -3.57
C PHE A 205 -1.73 6.40 -4.39
N ILE A 206 -1.40 5.25 -3.80
CA ILE A 206 -0.70 4.14 -4.45
C ILE A 206 -1.72 3.07 -4.78
N SER A 207 -1.84 2.74 -6.07
CA SER A 207 -2.97 1.96 -6.59
C SER A 207 -3.00 0.49 -6.14
N GLY A 208 -1.85 -0.16 -5.87
CA GLY A 208 -1.76 -1.60 -6.04
C GLY A 208 -2.17 -1.96 -7.48
N ASP A 209 -2.92 -3.05 -7.62
CA ASP A 209 -3.46 -3.53 -8.91
C ASP A 209 -4.93 -3.19 -9.12
N LEU A 210 -5.44 -2.18 -8.40
CA LEU A 210 -6.76 -1.61 -8.70
C LEU A 210 -6.82 -1.09 -10.16
N MET A 211 -5.71 -0.53 -10.64
CA MET A 211 -5.42 -0.19 -12.03
C MET A 211 -3.93 -0.42 -12.30
N HIS A 212 -3.57 -0.83 -13.50
CA HIS A 212 -2.19 -1.17 -13.87
C HIS A 212 -1.50 -0.07 -14.68
N PHE A 213 -2.26 0.80 -15.34
CA PHE A 213 -1.75 1.88 -16.18
C PHE A 213 -2.82 2.98 -16.36
N HIS A 214 -2.42 4.14 -16.90
CA HIS A 214 -3.29 5.32 -17.02
C HIS A 214 -4.57 5.03 -17.76
N GLU A 215 -4.53 4.27 -18.86
CA GLU A 215 -5.71 3.96 -19.66
C GLU A 215 -6.72 3.09 -18.88
N ASN A 216 -6.27 2.21 -17.94
CA ASN A 216 -7.19 1.55 -17.01
C ASN A 216 -7.89 2.56 -16.10
N TYR A 217 -7.12 3.52 -15.55
CA TYR A 217 -7.66 4.55 -14.68
C TYR A 217 -8.68 5.44 -15.41
N ASP A 218 -8.35 5.89 -16.62
CA ASP A 218 -9.17 6.84 -17.35
C ASP A 218 -10.47 6.22 -17.86
N THR A 219 -10.41 4.98 -18.37
CA THR A 219 -11.54 4.30 -19.02
C THR A 219 -12.29 3.34 -18.11
N ASN A 220 -11.88 3.15 -16.85
CA ASN A 220 -12.36 2.09 -15.96
C ASN A 220 -12.15 0.68 -16.57
N GLY A 221 -11.04 0.48 -17.28
CA GLY A 221 -10.72 -0.83 -17.85
C GLY A 221 -10.47 -1.87 -16.77
N VAL A 222 -11.09 -3.04 -16.92
CA VAL A 222 -10.97 -4.15 -15.96
C VAL A 222 -10.15 -5.26 -16.58
N PRO A 223 -9.04 -5.67 -15.92
CA PRO A 223 -8.30 -6.85 -16.35
C PRO A 223 -9.18 -8.11 -16.38
N SER A 224 -9.03 -8.93 -17.42
CA SER A 224 -9.83 -10.14 -17.62
C SER A 224 -9.58 -11.23 -16.55
N PHE A 225 -8.50 -11.10 -15.77
CA PHE A 225 -8.12 -12.00 -14.70
C PHE A 225 -8.50 -11.50 -13.30
N ASN A 226 -9.21 -10.37 -13.20
CA ASN A 226 -9.73 -9.89 -11.91
C ASN A 226 -10.77 -10.87 -11.35
N THR A 227 -10.78 -11.03 -10.04
CA THR A 227 -11.69 -11.96 -9.35
C THR A 227 -13.16 -11.54 -9.49
N ASP A 228 -13.41 -10.23 -9.40
CA ASP A 228 -14.78 -9.69 -9.49
C ASP A 228 -14.77 -8.33 -10.22
N ARG A 229 -15.42 -8.32 -11.39
CA ARG A 229 -15.55 -7.13 -12.23
C ARG A 229 -16.37 -6.04 -11.57
N ALA A 230 -17.47 -6.40 -10.94
CA ALA A 230 -18.37 -5.41 -10.35
C ALA A 230 -17.72 -4.72 -9.14
N GLN A 231 -17.04 -5.48 -8.30
CA GLN A 231 -16.27 -4.94 -7.19
C GLN A 231 -15.10 -4.06 -7.69
N THR A 232 -14.40 -4.46 -8.76
CA THR A 232 -13.34 -3.65 -9.36
C THR A 232 -13.87 -2.28 -9.79
N LEU A 233 -15.01 -2.23 -10.49
CA LEU A 233 -15.61 -0.97 -10.92
C LEU A 233 -16.06 -0.10 -9.74
N ALA A 234 -16.66 -0.70 -8.72
CA ALA A 234 -17.04 0.00 -7.49
C ALA A 234 -15.81 0.56 -6.75
N SER A 235 -14.73 -0.21 -6.70
CA SER A 235 -13.45 0.18 -6.09
C SER A 235 -12.78 1.32 -6.87
N LEU A 236 -12.80 1.28 -8.21
CA LEU A 236 -12.31 2.37 -9.06
C LEU A 236 -13.09 3.67 -8.83
N ASP A 237 -14.43 3.61 -8.82
CA ASP A 237 -15.28 4.77 -8.55
C ASP A 237 -14.97 5.37 -7.16
N ARG A 238 -14.89 4.52 -6.14
CA ARG A 238 -14.53 4.93 -4.77
C ARG A 238 -13.14 5.57 -4.72
N ALA A 239 -12.13 4.94 -5.33
CA ALA A 239 -10.76 5.44 -5.35
C ALA A 239 -10.68 6.82 -6.02
N LYS A 240 -11.33 7.02 -7.18
CA LYS A 240 -11.38 8.32 -7.87
C LYS A 240 -12.00 9.41 -6.99
N LYS A 241 -13.03 9.09 -6.24
CA LYS A 241 -13.65 10.03 -5.28
C LYS A 241 -12.72 10.38 -4.12
N ILE A 242 -12.00 9.39 -3.56
CA ILE A 242 -11.00 9.60 -2.51
C ILE A 242 -9.85 10.47 -3.03
N VAL A 243 -9.32 10.15 -4.21
CA VAL A 243 -8.26 10.92 -4.87
C VAL A 243 -8.68 12.38 -5.06
N ALA A 244 -9.87 12.62 -5.60
CA ALA A 244 -10.40 13.97 -5.83
C ALA A 244 -10.61 14.74 -4.51
N ALA A 245 -11.23 14.11 -3.51
CA ALA A 245 -11.51 14.73 -2.22
C ALA A 245 -10.24 15.12 -1.45
N ASN A 246 -9.18 14.29 -1.54
CA ASN A 246 -7.90 14.55 -0.90
C ASN A 246 -6.93 15.34 -1.78
N LYS A 247 -7.24 15.62 -3.05
CA LYS A 247 -6.32 16.18 -4.06
C LYS A 247 -5.03 15.36 -4.13
N ALA A 248 -5.16 14.03 -4.07
CA ALA A 248 -4.02 13.14 -3.97
C ALA A 248 -3.30 12.98 -5.31
N THR A 249 -1.97 12.93 -5.27
CA THR A 249 -1.15 12.47 -6.39
C THR A 249 -1.36 10.98 -6.57
N VAL A 250 -1.85 10.56 -7.74
CA VAL A 250 -2.03 9.14 -8.06
C VAL A 250 -0.70 8.57 -8.55
N VAL A 251 -0.27 7.47 -7.93
CA VAL A 251 0.86 6.65 -8.37
C VAL A 251 0.31 5.28 -8.74
N ILE A 252 0.30 4.99 -10.05
CA ILE A 252 -0.10 3.69 -10.58
C ILE A 252 1.13 2.77 -10.53
N GLN A 253 1.04 1.73 -9.71
CA GLN A 253 2.20 0.97 -9.25
C GLN A 253 3.00 0.29 -10.38
N HIS A 254 2.33 -0.06 -11.48
CA HIS A 254 2.94 -0.74 -12.63
C HIS A 254 3.20 0.18 -13.84
N ASP A 255 2.79 1.45 -13.78
CA ASP A 255 2.98 2.35 -14.90
C ASP A 255 4.36 3.04 -14.84
N ALA A 256 5.19 2.79 -15.84
CA ALA A 256 6.52 3.40 -15.93
C ALA A 256 6.48 4.94 -15.97
N ARG A 257 5.35 5.53 -16.44
CA ARG A 257 5.13 6.98 -16.49
C ARG A 257 4.97 7.62 -15.12
N ASP A 258 4.73 6.81 -14.07
CA ASP A 258 4.52 7.27 -12.70
C ASP A 258 5.76 7.16 -11.80
N VAL A 259 6.84 6.58 -12.33
CA VAL A 259 8.08 6.36 -11.56
C VAL A 259 8.65 7.68 -11.01
N ASP A 260 8.64 8.73 -11.81
CA ASP A 260 9.22 10.03 -11.47
C ASP A 260 8.28 10.95 -10.66
N LYS A 261 7.06 10.48 -10.33
CA LYS A 261 6.17 11.20 -9.40
C LYS A 261 6.70 11.21 -7.97
N LEU A 262 7.59 10.28 -7.64
CA LEU A 262 8.31 10.23 -6.38
C LEU A 262 9.81 10.37 -6.62
N PRO A 263 10.57 10.94 -5.67
CA PRO A 263 12.03 11.05 -5.79
C PRO A 263 12.69 9.69 -5.99
N ALA A 264 13.75 9.65 -6.80
CA ALA A 264 14.55 8.45 -6.99
C ALA A 264 15.23 8.04 -5.67
N PHE A 265 15.12 6.75 -5.31
CA PHE A 265 15.79 6.20 -4.13
C PHE A 265 17.33 6.41 -4.22
N PRO A 266 18.02 6.79 -3.11
CA PRO A 266 17.60 6.78 -1.73
C PRO A 266 16.84 8.03 -1.23
N ALA A 267 16.56 9.01 -2.07
CA ALA A 267 15.71 10.13 -1.67
C ALA A 267 14.26 9.66 -1.43
N ALA A 268 13.53 10.43 -0.61
CA ALA A 268 12.15 10.16 -0.27
C ALA A 268 11.32 11.46 -0.32
N ALA A 269 10.07 11.34 -0.72
CA ALA A 269 9.09 12.42 -0.60
C ALA A 269 8.73 12.68 0.87
N LYS A 270 8.47 13.95 1.23
CA LYS A 270 8.13 14.38 2.59
C LYS A 270 6.83 15.18 2.63
#